data_de8e73cd5b832058ded6289e628cc01a
#
_entry.id   de8e73cd5b832058ded6289e628cc01a
#
_cell.length_a   1.000
_cell.length_b   1.000
_cell.length_c   1.000
_cell.angle_alpha   90.00
_cell.angle_beta   90.00
_cell.angle_gamma   90.00
#
_symmetry.space_group_name_H-M   'P 1'
#
loop_
_entity.id
_entity.type
_entity.pdbx_description
1 polymer ?
#
loop_
_entity_poly.entity_id
_entity_poly.type
_entity_poly.pdbx_seq_one_letter_code
_entity_poly.pdbx_strand_id
1 'polypeptide(L)'
;MTESYLTYLLALGLFIISFLYRREKLNKKELLKSQARKDSLEKSRQTIFGQSAEKIAPFLSAFGYDPQKAQFLGQPIDYVVFEDDEVVFVEIKTGKASLSTKQRRIRDLIKEKKVTWKEVRI
;
A
#
# COMPACT_ATOMS: atom_id res chain seq x y z
N MET A 1 20.82 -51.83 -40.07
CA MET A 1 19.46 -51.63 -39.47
C MET A 1 19.49 -51.18 -37.98
N THR A 2 20.44 -51.59 -37.20
CA THR A 2 20.53 -51.23 -35.76
C THR A 2 20.87 -49.76 -35.49
N GLU A 3 21.69 -49.10 -36.30
CA GLU A 3 22.06 -47.69 -36.14
C GLU A 3 20.89 -46.73 -36.37
N SER A 4 20.00 -47.08 -37.24
CA SER A 4 18.81 -46.27 -37.55
C SER A 4 17.83 -46.19 -36.39
N TYR A 5 17.61 -47.28 -35.65
CA TYR A 5 16.75 -47.26 -34.46
C TYR A 5 17.33 -46.45 -33.28
N LEU A 6 18.65 -46.51 -33.11
CA LEU A 6 19.33 -45.74 -32.03
C LEU A 6 19.18 -44.23 -32.26
N THR A 7 19.30 -43.76 -33.50
CA THR A 7 19.13 -42.34 -33.82
C THR A 7 17.69 -41.87 -33.61
N TYR A 8 16.66 -42.69 -33.93
CA TYR A 8 15.27 -42.36 -33.62
C TYR A 8 14.97 -42.32 -32.13
N LEU A 9 15.54 -43.22 -31.33
CA LEU A 9 15.38 -43.23 -29.87
C LEU A 9 16.02 -41.99 -29.24
N LEU A 10 17.21 -41.59 -29.72
CA LEU A 10 17.86 -40.38 -29.25
C LEU A 10 17.06 -39.09 -29.57
N ALA A 11 16.54 -39.03 -30.82
CA ALA A 11 15.69 -37.93 -31.26
C ALA A 11 14.41 -37.82 -30.43
N LEU A 12 13.75 -38.95 -30.13
CA LEU A 12 12.57 -39.01 -29.29
C LEU A 12 12.88 -38.57 -27.86
N GLY A 13 14.01 -39.01 -27.30
CA GLY A 13 14.47 -38.58 -25.97
C GLY A 13 14.69 -37.08 -25.87
N LEU A 14 15.38 -36.47 -26.84
CA LEU A 14 15.57 -35.04 -26.92
C LEU A 14 14.25 -34.26 -27.05
N PHE A 15 13.32 -34.79 -27.84
CA PHE A 15 12.00 -34.20 -27.99
C PHE A 15 11.24 -34.18 -26.64
N ILE A 16 11.23 -35.31 -25.93
CA ILE A 16 10.57 -35.44 -24.63
C ILE A 16 11.21 -34.46 -23.61
N ILE A 17 12.54 -34.39 -23.52
CA ILE A 17 13.24 -33.49 -22.64
C ILE A 17 12.90 -32.04 -22.97
N SER A 18 12.92 -31.64 -24.24
CA SER A 18 12.56 -30.31 -24.70
C SER A 18 11.13 -29.94 -24.34
N PHE A 19 10.21 -30.89 -24.50
CA PHE A 19 8.79 -30.72 -24.17
C PHE A 19 8.60 -30.53 -22.67
N LEU A 20 9.22 -31.34 -21.82
CA LEU A 20 9.15 -31.24 -20.38
C LEU A 20 9.75 -29.91 -19.88
N TYR A 21 10.88 -29.51 -20.44
CA TYR A 21 11.52 -28.23 -20.12
C TYR A 21 10.62 -27.02 -20.45
N ARG A 22 10.00 -27.04 -21.64
CA ARG A 22 9.05 -25.97 -22.03
C ARG A 22 7.83 -25.93 -21.11
N ARG A 23 7.29 -27.10 -20.75
CA ARG A 23 6.16 -27.21 -19.83
C ARG A 23 6.49 -26.65 -18.45
N GLU A 24 7.64 -26.99 -17.90
CA GLU A 24 8.10 -26.46 -16.61
C GLU A 24 8.27 -24.93 -16.64
N LYS A 25 8.87 -24.41 -17.71
CA LYS A 25 9.05 -22.96 -17.90
C LYS A 25 7.71 -22.21 -17.98
N LEU A 26 6.71 -22.77 -18.64
CA LEU A 26 5.36 -22.20 -18.71
C LEU A 26 4.68 -22.21 -17.34
N ASN A 27 4.74 -23.31 -16.62
CA ASN A 27 4.17 -23.43 -15.28
C ASN A 27 4.78 -22.43 -14.31
N LYS A 28 6.12 -22.26 -14.32
CA LYS A 28 6.82 -21.24 -13.52
C LYS A 28 6.33 -19.84 -13.86
N LYS A 29 6.17 -19.53 -15.14
CA LYS A 29 5.68 -18.21 -15.60
C LYS A 29 4.24 -17.93 -15.13
N GLU A 30 3.37 -18.92 -15.18
CA GLU A 30 1.99 -18.79 -14.68
C GLU A 30 1.94 -18.60 -13.16
N LEU A 31 2.76 -19.37 -12.43
CA LEU A 31 2.86 -19.24 -10.98
C LEU A 31 3.31 -17.82 -10.59
N LEU A 32 4.35 -17.29 -11.21
CA LEU A 32 4.84 -15.92 -10.96
C LEU A 32 3.77 -14.87 -11.27
N LYS A 33 3.02 -15.03 -12.37
CA LYS A 33 1.92 -14.12 -12.72
C LYS A 33 0.80 -14.17 -11.66
N SER A 34 0.46 -15.35 -11.17
CA SER A 34 -0.58 -15.51 -10.15
C SER A 34 -0.17 -14.88 -8.83
N GLN A 35 1.09 -15.03 -8.42
CA GLN A 35 1.64 -14.37 -7.23
C GLN A 35 1.62 -12.86 -7.37
N ALA A 36 2.11 -12.31 -8.48
CA ALA A 36 2.10 -10.87 -8.72
C ALA A 36 0.68 -10.27 -8.71
N ARG A 37 -0.33 -11.00 -9.20
CA ARG A 37 -1.74 -10.59 -9.11
C ARG A 37 -2.24 -10.56 -7.66
N LYS A 38 -1.92 -11.58 -6.87
CA LYS A 38 -2.30 -11.65 -5.45
C LYS A 38 -1.67 -10.49 -4.67
N ASP A 39 -0.39 -10.22 -4.87
CA ASP A 39 0.32 -9.13 -4.22
C ASP A 39 -0.27 -7.76 -4.59
N SER A 40 -0.64 -7.57 -5.86
CA SER A 40 -1.29 -6.35 -6.35
C SER A 40 -2.67 -6.15 -5.73
N LEU A 41 -3.48 -7.20 -5.63
CA LEU A 41 -4.80 -7.16 -4.98
C LEU A 41 -4.69 -6.85 -3.49
N GLU A 42 -3.72 -7.45 -2.81
CA GLU A 42 -3.49 -7.20 -1.38
C GLU A 42 -3.09 -5.74 -1.11
N LYS A 43 -2.17 -5.19 -1.91
CA LYS A 43 -1.80 -3.77 -1.85
C LYS A 43 -3.00 -2.85 -2.08
N SER A 44 -3.84 -3.17 -3.08
CA SER A 44 -5.04 -2.39 -3.36
C SER A 44 -6.03 -2.43 -2.20
N ARG A 45 -6.26 -3.60 -1.59
CA ARG A 45 -7.12 -3.75 -0.41
C ARG A 45 -6.61 -2.92 0.78
N GLN A 46 -5.31 -2.96 1.06
CA GLN A 46 -4.70 -2.18 2.14
C GLN A 46 -4.85 -0.68 1.90
N THR A 47 -4.68 -0.22 0.66
CA THR A 47 -4.86 1.20 0.30
C THR A 47 -6.32 1.65 0.47
N ILE A 48 -7.29 0.86 -0.03
CA ILE A 48 -8.72 1.17 0.09
C ILE A 48 -9.14 1.17 1.56
N PHE A 49 -8.67 0.19 2.34
CA PHE A 49 -8.97 0.11 3.77
C PHE A 49 -8.39 1.33 4.52
N GLY A 50 -7.15 1.74 4.23
CA GLY A 50 -6.54 2.94 4.81
C GLY A 50 -7.35 4.19 4.54
N GLN A 51 -7.68 4.46 3.28
CA GLN A 51 -8.49 5.62 2.87
C GLN A 51 -9.91 5.61 3.47
N SER A 52 -10.52 4.45 3.62
CA SER A 52 -11.83 4.32 4.27
C SER A 52 -11.72 4.56 5.77
N ALA A 53 -10.67 4.03 6.42
CA ALA A 53 -10.42 4.23 7.84
C ALA A 53 -10.22 5.71 8.18
N GLU A 54 -9.49 6.46 7.34
CA GLU A 54 -9.31 7.91 7.49
C GLU A 54 -10.66 8.63 7.56
N LYS A 55 -11.60 8.29 6.68
CA LYS A 55 -12.92 8.95 6.61
C LYS A 55 -13.84 8.64 7.79
N ILE A 56 -13.75 7.44 8.36
CA ILE A 56 -14.61 7.02 9.49
C ILE A 56 -13.95 7.27 10.85
N ALA A 57 -12.67 7.55 10.87
CA ALA A 57 -11.89 7.70 12.11
C ALA A 57 -12.51 8.68 13.12
N PRO A 58 -13.05 9.86 12.73
CA PRO A 58 -13.67 10.77 13.67
C PRO A 58 -14.84 10.18 14.49
N PHE A 59 -15.49 9.15 13.93
CA PHE A 59 -16.64 8.48 14.56
C PHE A 59 -16.22 7.27 15.43
N LEU A 60 -14.94 6.96 15.49
CA LEU A 60 -14.41 5.87 16.32
C LEU A 60 -13.97 6.42 17.68
N SER A 61 -14.20 5.63 18.72
CA SER A 61 -13.79 6.00 20.09
C SER A 61 -12.30 6.29 20.23
N ALA A 62 -11.47 5.66 19.37
CA ALA A 62 -10.03 5.88 19.35
C ALA A 62 -9.61 7.28 18.86
N PHE A 63 -10.51 8.02 18.19
CA PHE A 63 -10.22 9.40 17.75
C PHE A 63 -10.10 10.37 18.93
N GLY A 64 -10.94 10.21 19.95
CA GLY A 64 -10.82 10.92 21.21
C GLY A 64 -11.26 12.38 21.21
N TYR A 65 -11.77 12.89 20.08
CA TYR A 65 -12.26 14.26 19.92
C TYR A 65 -13.69 14.27 19.40
N ASP A 66 -14.40 15.39 19.52
CA ASP A 66 -15.71 15.58 18.93
C ASP A 66 -15.62 15.60 17.40
N PRO A 67 -16.30 14.67 16.67
CA PRO A 67 -16.31 14.68 15.22
C PRO A 67 -16.80 16.00 14.59
N GLN A 68 -17.66 16.75 15.28
CA GLN A 68 -18.19 18.02 14.79
C GLN A 68 -17.15 19.14 14.80
N LYS A 69 -16.13 19.04 15.67
CA LYS A 69 -15.00 19.97 15.74
C LYS A 69 -13.86 19.60 14.77
N ALA A 70 -13.94 18.44 14.12
CA ALA A 70 -12.90 17.92 13.24
C ALA A 70 -13.13 18.33 11.79
N GLN A 71 -12.13 18.97 11.19
CA GLN A 71 -12.10 19.33 9.79
C GLN A 71 -11.12 18.44 9.03
N PHE A 72 -11.62 17.75 7.98
CA PHE A 72 -10.78 16.95 7.10
C PHE A 72 -9.88 17.82 6.21
N LEU A 73 -8.58 17.56 6.20
CA LEU A 73 -7.59 18.23 5.37
C LEU A 73 -7.13 17.34 4.18
N GLY A 74 -7.02 16.04 4.41
CA GLY A 74 -6.63 15.02 3.43
C GLY A 74 -5.13 14.85 3.29
N GLN A 75 -4.38 15.89 2.97
CA GLN A 75 -2.92 15.83 2.88
C GLN A 75 -2.30 17.17 3.27
N PRO A 76 -1.14 17.19 3.90
CA PRO A 76 -0.29 16.06 4.33
C PRO A 76 -0.69 15.43 5.66
N ILE A 77 -1.66 16.00 6.37
CA ILE A 77 -2.23 15.57 7.64
C ILE A 77 -3.73 15.38 7.43
N ASP A 78 -4.31 14.35 8.04
CA ASP A 78 -5.70 13.96 7.76
C ASP A 78 -6.72 14.95 8.29
N TYR A 79 -6.57 15.41 9.54
CA TYR A 79 -7.53 16.28 10.20
C TYR A 79 -6.87 17.41 11.00
N VAL A 80 -7.63 18.49 11.15
CA VAL A 80 -7.45 19.48 12.20
C VAL A 80 -8.71 19.50 13.06
N VAL A 81 -8.54 19.54 14.39
CA VAL A 81 -9.62 19.65 15.37
C VAL A 81 -9.50 21.00 16.05
N PHE A 82 -10.61 21.73 16.11
CA PHE A 82 -10.69 23.04 16.76
C PHE A 82 -11.35 22.87 18.12
N GLU A 83 -10.56 22.67 19.16
CA GLU A 83 -11.03 22.70 20.54
C GLU A 83 -11.13 24.15 21.06
N ASP A 84 -11.70 24.33 22.23
CA ASP A 84 -11.94 25.68 22.77
C ASP A 84 -10.64 26.39 23.18
N ASP A 85 -9.60 25.63 23.50
CA ASP A 85 -8.32 26.12 24.02
C ASP A 85 -7.11 25.68 23.20
N GLU A 86 -7.29 24.79 22.22
CA GLU A 86 -6.20 24.33 21.38
C GLU A 86 -6.64 23.97 19.95
N VAL A 87 -5.68 23.90 19.05
CA VAL A 87 -5.85 23.34 17.69
C VAL A 87 -4.99 22.09 17.57
N VAL A 88 -5.64 20.96 17.28
CA VAL A 88 -4.99 19.65 17.25
C VAL A 88 -4.89 19.14 15.81
N PHE A 89 -3.69 18.79 15.37
CA PHE A 89 -3.47 18.11 14.10
C PHE A 89 -3.47 16.61 14.32
N VAL A 90 -4.36 15.90 13.62
CA VAL A 90 -4.57 14.46 13.77
C VAL A 90 -4.18 13.73 12.50
N GLU A 91 -3.33 12.74 12.64
CA GLU A 91 -2.93 11.83 11.56
C GLU A 91 -3.39 10.41 11.90
N ILE A 92 -4.16 9.81 11.00
CA ILE A 92 -4.70 8.46 11.16
C ILE A 92 -3.73 7.43 10.58
N LYS A 93 -3.41 6.41 11.35
CA LYS A 93 -2.59 5.27 10.91
C LYS A 93 -3.29 3.96 11.20
N THR A 94 -3.29 3.07 10.23
CA THR A 94 -3.87 1.73 10.36
C THR A 94 -2.79 0.66 10.37
N GLY A 95 -3.00 -0.39 11.14
CA GLY A 95 -2.09 -1.53 11.23
C GLY A 95 -0.67 -1.14 11.63
N LYS A 96 0.32 -1.49 10.78
CA LYS A 96 1.75 -1.21 11.01
C LYS A 96 2.25 0.05 10.27
N ALA A 97 1.35 0.86 9.73
CA ALA A 97 1.72 2.07 9.00
C ALA A 97 2.42 3.10 9.90
N SER A 98 3.46 3.73 9.40
CA SER A 98 4.23 4.76 10.10
C SER A 98 4.11 6.11 9.40
N LEU A 99 4.47 7.19 10.11
CA LEU A 99 4.48 8.53 9.53
C LEU A 99 5.48 8.63 8.37
N SER A 100 5.08 9.26 7.28
CA SER A 100 5.98 9.63 6.18
C SER A 100 7.02 10.67 6.62
N THR A 101 8.06 10.88 5.84
CA THR A 101 9.07 11.92 6.12
C THR A 101 8.44 13.30 6.20
N LYS A 102 7.49 13.63 5.31
CA LYS A 102 6.77 14.90 5.30
C LYS A 102 5.91 15.07 6.57
N GLN A 103 5.20 14.03 6.99
CA GLN A 103 4.37 14.06 8.20
C GLN A 103 5.21 14.21 9.48
N ARG A 104 6.36 13.50 9.55
CA ARG A 104 7.30 13.68 10.67
C ARG A 104 7.80 15.12 10.76
N ARG A 105 8.19 15.72 9.64
CA ARG A 105 8.64 17.11 9.59
C ARG A 105 7.55 18.09 10.08
N ILE A 106 6.30 17.91 9.64
CA ILE A 106 5.17 18.76 10.07
C ILE A 106 4.92 18.60 11.57
N ARG A 107 4.87 17.36 12.07
CA ARG A 107 4.75 17.09 13.49
C ARG A 107 5.81 17.83 14.31
N ASP A 108 7.05 17.79 13.86
CA ASP A 108 8.18 18.40 14.56
C ASP A 108 8.07 19.94 14.54
N LEU A 109 7.65 20.55 13.42
CA LEU A 109 7.37 21.99 13.33
C LEU A 109 6.26 22.42 14.30
N ILE A 110 5.19 21.62 14.42
CA ILE A 110 4.10 21.89 15.36
C ILE A 110 4.60 21.79 16.81
N LYS A 111 5.38 20.75 17.14
CA LYS A 111 5.99 20.58 18.48
C LYS A 111 6.93 21.72 18.85
N GLU A 112 7.65 22.26 17.88
CA GLU A 112 8.54 23.42 18.03
C GLU A 112 7.78 24.76 18.03
N LYS A 113 6.44 24.74 18.01
CA LYS A 113 5.57 25.93 17.98
C LYS A 113 5.83 26.84 16.75
N LYS A 114 6.30 26.27 15.65
CA LYS A 114 6.53 26.97 14.37
C LYS A 114 5.26 26.98 13.51
N VAL A 115 4.17 27.47 14.11
CA VAL A 115 2.86 27.64 13.47
C VAL A 115 2.49 29.11 13.59
N THR A 116 2.07 29.72 12.47
CA THR A 116 1.75 31.17 12.43
C THR A 116 0.36 31.38 11.83
N TRP A 117 -0.31 32.43 12.29
CA TRP A 117 -1.53 32.96 11.69
C TRP A 117 -1.19 34.06 10.69
N LYS A 118 -1.82 34.01 9.52
CA LYS A 118 -1.72 35.09 8.52
C LYS A 118 -3.11 35.41 7.96
N GLU A 119 -3.54 36.63 8.11
CA GLU A 119 -4.73 37.18 7.46
C GLU A 119 -4.35 37.83 6.12
N VAL A 120 -5.12 37.56 5.08
CA VAL A 120 -4.97 38.17 3.75
C VAL A 120 -6.28 38.82 3.37
N ARG A 121 -6.24 40.10 3.01
CA ARG A 121 -7.39 40.85 2.47
C ARG A 121 -7.14 41.10 0.98
N ILE A 122 -8.15 40.80 0.16
CA ILE A 122 -8.11 40.95 -1.30
C ILE A 122 -9.03 42.10 -1.67
#